data_3fed98c4dfb7e3dbb8d5424c75d9feea
#
_entry.id   3fed98c4dfb7e3dbb8d5424c75d9feea
#
_cell.length_a   1.000
_cell.length_b   1.000
_cell.length_c   1.000
_cell.angle_alpha   90.00
_cell.angle_beta   90.00
_cell.angle_gamma   90.00
#
_symmetry.space_group_name_H-M   'P 1'
#
loop_
_entity.id
_entity.type
_entity.pdbx_description
1 polymer ?
#
loop_
_entity_poly.entity_id
_entity_poly.type
_entity_poly.pdbx_seq_one_letter_code
_entity_poly.pdbx_strand_id
1 'polypeptide(L)'
;MPARQSKFDARRLALPHVAALEPYTPGLQPGEPGWIKLNTNESPYPPSPRVAEALRAAVGDGGAALRLYPDPRSARLREAAAGVHGLTPDRVFVGNGADDVLNLLTRCFCAPAAAAGFALPSYSLYPVLVGIQDGRALALEFDRSMQLPVDAIAASAAHVFFLTSPNAPTGVGFRTADLESILRRYRGLLVVDETYAAFAEENAAGLVARYDNLCVVRTLSKSHCLAGMRLGYALASPEVVGLLDAVKDSYNVSRLAQAAGLAALADPDYYAALVRRVKATRDRAHQAWTAGLGWFTYPSQSNFLFTEPRDRAGHTGPAVARGLYDFLLGRKILVRHFGSHALTSSFLRISVGTDEEMTVLQEHLEAWPKHA
;
A
#
# COMPACT_ATOMS: atom_id res chain seq x y z
N MET A 1 -30.78 48.67 -10.18
CA MET A 1 -30.69 47.25 -9.76
C MET A 1 -29.21 46.89 -9.76
N PRO A 2 -28.59 46.41 -8.66
CA PRO A 2 -27.21 46.00 -8.71
C PRO A 2 -27.10 44.75 -9.57
N ALA A 3 -26.15 44.76 -10.51
CA ALA A 3 -25.86 43.63 -11.36
C ALA A 3 -25.56 42.37 -10.50
N ARG A 4 -26.28 41.28 -10.73
CA ARG A 4 -25.94 39.99 -10.12
C ARG A 4 -24.50 39.66 -10.47
N GLN A 5 -23.59 39.73 -9.49
CA GLN A 5 -22.26 39.15 -9.64
C GLN A 5 -22.41 37.72 -10.13
N SER A 6 -21.78 37.37 -11.26
CA SER A 6 -21.75 36.02 -11.77
C SER A 6 -21.25 35.11 -10.66
N LYS A 7 -22.02 34.05 -10.34
CA LYS A 7 -21.65 33.12 -9.30
C LYS A 7 -20.29 32.51 -9.69
N PHE A 8 -19.28 32.69 -8.83
CA PHE A 8 -17.94 32.10 -9.03
C PHE A 8 -18.08 30.58 -9.24
N ASP A 9 -17.50 30.07 -10.30
CA ASP A 9 -17.48 28.63 -10.62
C ASP A 9 -16.03 28.16 -10.72
N ALA A 10 -15.55 27.50 -9.67
CA ALA A 10 -14.19 27.01 -9.56
C ALA A 10 -13.88 25.94 -10.64
N ARG A 11 -14.86 25.14 -11.07
CA ARG A 11 -14.65 24.10 -12.09
C ARG A 11 -14.28 24.67 -13.46
N ARG A 12 -14.75 25.86 -13.78
CA ARG A 12 -14.41 26.57 -15.04
C ARG A 12 -12.96 27.06 -15.07
N LEU A 13 -12.33 27.24 -13.90
CA LEU A 13 -10.93 27.66 -13.76
C LEU A 13 -9.99 26.51 -13.46
N ALA A 14 -10.50 25.36 -13.07
CA ALA A 14 -9.69 24.16 -12.86
C ALA A 14 -9.14 23.64 -14.19
N LEU A 15 -7.97 22.99 -14.12
CA LEU A 15 -7.45 22.24 -15.27
C LEU A 15 -8.46 21.15 -15.66
N PRO A 16 -8.71 20.95 -16.97
CA PRO A 16 -9.77 20.02 -17.43
C PRO A 16 -9.63 18.59 -16.87
N HIS A 17 -8.41 18.05 -16.84
CA HIS A 17 -8.14 16.72 -16.31
C HIS A 17 -8.41 16.65 -14.79
N VAL A 18 -8.12 17.73 -14.03
CA VAL A 18 -8.42 17.79 -12.58
C VAL A 18 -9.92 17.89 -12.33
N ALA A 19 -10.64 18.68 -13.15
CA ALA A 19 -12.09 18.81 -13.04
C ALA A 19 -12.85 17.51 -13.35
N ALA A 20 -12.25 16.62 -14.19
CA ALA A 20 -12.79 15.32 -14.56
C ALA A 20 -12.29 14.16 -13.68
N LEU A 21 -11.38 14.42 -12.72
CA LEU A 21 -10.74 13.37 -11.92
C LEU A 21 -11.74 12.68 -10.99
N GLU A 22 -11.75 11.36 -11.02
CA GLU A 22 -12.42 10.52 -10.00
C GLU A 22 -11.44 10.27 -8.85
N PRO A 23 -11.75 10.74 -7.62
CA PRO A 23 -10.83 10.59 -6.50
C PRO A 23 -10.72 9.14 -6.03
N TYR A 24 -9.58 8.79 -5.46
CA TYR A 24 -9.43 7.54 -4.74
C TYR A 24 -10.45 7.43 -3.61
N THR A 25 -11.17 6.31 -3.52
CA THR A 25 -12.14 6.04 -2.46
C THR A 25 -11.50 5.17 -1.37
N PRO A 26 -11.17 5.75 -0.21
CA PRO A 26 -10.62 4.97 0.91
C PRO A 26 -11.64 3.96 1.45
N GLY A 27 -11.14 2.97 2.21
CA GLY A 27 -12.01 2.08 2.96
C GLY A 27 -12.80 2.83 4.05
N LEU A 28 -14.02 2.35 4.34
CA LEU A 28 -14.85 2.88 5.41
C LEU A 28 -14.05 2.95 6.73
N GLN A 29 -14.20 4.08 7.45
CA GLN A 29 -13.61 4.31 8.76
C GLN A 29 -14.76 4.47 9.76
N PRO A 30 -15.09 3.44 10.56
CA PRO A 30 -16.16 3.54 11.55
C PRO A 30 -15.80 4.55 12.64
N GLY A 31 -16.71 5.46 12.97
CA GLY A 31 -16.53 6.40 14.07
C GLY A 31 -16.98 5.87 15.43
N GLU A 32 -17.69 4.74 15.44
CA GLU A 32 -18.24 4.13 16.66
C GLU A 32 -17.39 2.95 17.15
N PRO A 33 -17.34 2.67 18.46
CA PRO A 33 -16.63 1.51 18.99
C PRO A 33 -17.36 0.19 18.67
N GLY A 34 -16.64 -0.93 18.86
CA GLY A 34 -17.18 -2.27 18.74
C GLY A 34 -17.14 -2.86 17.32
N TRP A 35 -16.40 -2.25 16.41
CA TRP A 35 -16.12 -2.81 15.10
C TRP A 35 -14.86 -3.68 15.13
N ILE A 36 -14.93 -4.84 14.46
CA ILE A 36 -13.75 -5.59 14.04
C ILE A 36 -13.33 -5.06 12.67
N LYS A 37 -12.21 -4.31 12.63
CA LYS A 37 -11.80 -3.55 11.45
C LYS A 37 -10.72 -4.28 10.66
N LEU A 38 -11.12 -5.00 9.60
CA LEU A 38 -10.26 -5.84 8.75
C LEU A 38 -10.26 -5.39 7.27
N ASN A 39 -10.37 -4.09 7.00
CA ASN A 39 -10.58 -3.57 5.63
C ASN A 39 -9.41 -2.78 5.03
N THR A 40 -8.49 -2.23 5.81
CA THR A 40 -7.45 -1.29 5.34
C THR A 40 -6.02 -1.76 5.61
N ASN A 41 -5.84 -3.06 5.90
CA ASN A 41 -4.53 -3.70 6.06
C ASN A 41 -3.66 -3.02 7.13
N GLU A 42 -4.27 -2.49 8.19
CA GLU A 42 -3.55 -1.99 9.35
C GLU A 42 -2.98 -3.16 10.14
N SER A 43 -1.94 -2.91 10.91
CA SER A 43 -1.46 -3.91 11.88
C SER A 43 -2.46 -4.04 13.02
N PRO A 44 -2.78 -5.26 13.47
CA PRO A 44 -3.65 -5.46 14.63
C PRO A 44 -2.95 -5.20 15.98
N TYR A 45 -1.64 -4.96 15.95
CA TYR A 45 -0.82 -4.76 17.15
C TYR A 45 -0.28 -3.33 17.21
N PRO A 46 -0.01 -2.80 18.42
CA PRO A 46 0.61 -1.50 18.60
C PRO A 46 2.07 -1.49 18.12
N PRO A 47 2.65 -0.31 17.84
CA PRO A 47 4.08 -0.18 17.62
C PRO A 47 4.90 -0.47 18.88
N SER A 48 6.22 -0.65 18.73
CA SER A 48 7.15 -0.81 19.83
C SER A 48 6.98 0.29 20.89
N PRO A 49 7.06 -0.03 22.19
CA PRO A 49 7.04 0.96 23.27
C PRO A 49 8.06 2.09 23.09
N ARG A 50 9.21 1.81 22.46
CA ARG A 50 10.24 2.81 22.12
C ARG A 50 9.70 3.94 21.22
N VAL A 51 8.71 3.64 20.39
CA VAL A 51 8.05 4.67 19.56
C VAL A 51 7.29 5.68 20.41
N ALA A 52 6.53 5.20 21.41
CA ALA A 52 5.79 6.09 22.30
C ALA A 52 6.74 6.97 23.13
N GLU A 53 7.85 6.43 23.59
CA GLU A 53 8.91 7.17 24.31
C GLU A 53 9.54 8.25 23.40
N ALA A 54 9.92 7.89 22.17
CA ALA A 54 10.50 8.81 21.21
C ALA A 54 9.54 9.94 20.84
N LEU A 55 8.23 9.65 20.72
CA LEU A 55 7.21 10.68 20.45
C LEU A 55 7.09 11.66 21.63
N ARG A 56 7.07 11.18 22.88
CA ARG A 56 7.04 12.06 24.06
C ARG A 56 8.28 12.97 24.09
N ALA A 57 9.45 12.41 23.85
CA ALA A 57 10.70 13.17 23.79
C ALA A 57 10.69 14.21 22.65
N ALA A 58 10.15 13.84 21.48
CA ALA A 58 10.08 14.74 20.32
C ALA A 58 9.09 15.90 20.49
N VAL A 59 8.10 15.78 21.36
CA VAL A 59 7.19 16.86 21.73
C VAL A 59 7.91 17.89 22.60
N GLY A 60 8.78 17.46 23.50
CA GLY A 60 9.47 18.29 24.49
C GLY A 60 8.54 18.78 25.61
N ASP A 61 9.11 19.44 26.60
CA ASP A 61 8.35 19.98 27.72
C ASP A 61 7.34 21.02 27.27
N GLY A 62 6.07 20.82 27.64
CA GLY A 62 4.97 21.70 27.27
C GLY A 62 4.76 21.86 25.75
N GLY A 63 5.31 20.96 24.92
CA GLY A 63 5.21 21.06 23.46
C GLY A 63 6.22 22.02 22.82
N ALA A 64 7.24 22.47 23.54
CA ALA A 64 8.17 23.50 23.10
C ALA A 64 8.90 23.17 21.78
N ALA A 65 9.15 21.90 21.50
CA ALA A 65 9.83 21.47 20.28
C ALA A 65 8.93 21.56 19.03
N LEU A 66 7.61 21.58 19.18
CA LEU A 66 6.67 21.60 18.05
C LEU A 66 6.64 22.93 17.29
N ARG A 67 7.13 24.01 17.88
CA ARG A 67 7.23 25.33 17.21
C ARG A 67 8.33 25.42 16.15
N LEU A 68 9.21 24.42 16.08
CA LEU A 68 10.35 24.42 15.17
C LEU A 68 10.10 23.43 14.01
N TYR A 69 10.54 23.81 12.82
CA TYR A 69 10.54 22.89 11.68
C TYR A 69 11.42 21.65 11.94
N PRO A 70 11.06 20.50 11.32
CA PRO A 70 11.91 19.29 11.37
C PRO A 70 13.16 19.45 10.48
N ASP A 71 14.04 18.42 10.50
CA ASP A 71 15.09 18.29 9.51
C ASP A 71 14.47 18.14 8.10
N PRO A 72 14.73 19.08 7.16
CA PRO A 72 14.14 19.06 5.82
C PRO A 72 14.61 17.88 4.96
N ARG A 73 15.73 17.26 5.31
CA ARG A 73 16.27 16.10 4.61
C ARG A 73 16.00 14.77 5.30
N SER A 74 15.48 14.78 6.53
CA SER A 74 15.30 13.58 7.35
C SER A 74 16.57 12.74 7.43
N ALA A 75 17.74 13.38 7.56
CA ALA A 75 19.07 12.78 7.37
C ALA A 75 19.28 11.52 8.21
N ARG A 76 18.99 11.61 9.52
CA ARG A 76 19.11 10.46 10.43
C ARG A 76 18.22 9.29 10.04
N LEU A 77 17.01 9.57 9.52
CA LEU A 77 16.08 8.54 9.08
C LEU A 77 16.54 7.88 7.77
N ARG A 78 17.13 8.67 6.85
CA ARG A 78 17.79 8.12 5.64
C ARG A 78 18.96 7.21 6.01
N GLU A 79 19.80 7.62 6.96
CA GLU A 79 20.91 6.79 7.48
C GLU A 79 20.40 5.48 8.08
N ALA A 80 19.39 5.55 8.95
CA ALA A 80 18.80 4.36 9.57
C ALA A 80 18.20 3.41 8.53
N ALA A 81 17.42 3.92 7.58
CA ALA A 81 16.83 3.10 6.52
C ALA A 81 17.91 2.54 5.57
N ALA A 82 18.94 3.31 5.23
CA ALA A 82 20.07 2.84 4.44
C ALA A 82 20.77 1.67 5.14
N GLY A 83 21.03 1.79 6.45
CA GLY A 83 21.63 0.73 7.26
C GLY A 83 20.83 -0.58 7.26
N VAL A 84 19.49 -0.50 7.33
CA VAL A 84 18.60 -1.69 7.24
C VAL A 84 18.77 -2.44 5.93
N HIS A 85 19.09 -1.73 4.82
CA HIS A 85 19.18 -2.30 3.49
C HIS A 85 20.61 -2.47 2.96
N GLY A 86 21.64 -2.14 3.75
CA GLY A 86 23.04 -2.19 3.31
C GLY A 86 23.35 -1.20 2.19
N LEU A 87 22.64 -0.06 2.16
CA LEU A 87 22.80 1.01 1.16
C LEU A 87 23.45 2.26 1.78
N THR A 88 23.79 3.23 0.94
CA THR A 88 24.22 4.56 1.36
C THR A 88 23.01 5.52 1.49
N PRO A 89 23.07 6.56 2.37
CA PRO A 89 21.94 7.46 2.60
C PRO A 89 21.48 8.25 1.37
N ASP A 90 22.33 8.46 0.38
CA ASP A 90 22.02 9.11 -0.90
C ASP A 90 21.15 8.24 -1.83
N ARG A 91 21.00 6.95 -1.51
CA ARG A 91 20.06 6.02 -2.16
C ARG A 91 18.71 5.92 -1.46
N VAL A 92 18.46 6.72 -0.44
CA VAL A 92 17.23 6.72 0.34
C VAL A 92 16.52 8.07 0.25
N PHE A 93 15.28 8.05 -0.16
CA PHE A 93 14.36 9.19 -0.05
C PHE A 93 13.31 8.91 1.02
N VAL A 94 12.93 9.90 1.84
CA VAL A 94 11.88 9.75 2.87
C VAL A 94 10.70 10.65 2.54
N GLY A 95 9.48 10.07 2.51
CA GLY A 95 8.23 10.72 2.17
C GLY A 95 7.16 10.61 3.26
N ASN A 96 6.11 11.41 3.12
CA ASN A 96 4.95 11.42 4.03
C ASN A 96 3.99 10.25 3.74
N GLY A 97 4.50 9.03 3.85
CA GLY A 97 3.87 7.77 3.45
C GLY A 97 4.30 7.31 2.06
N ALA A 98 4.02 6.04 1.74
CA ALA A 98 4.29 5.51 0.41
C ALA A 98 3.51 6.27 -0.68
N ASP A 99 2.28 6.72 -0.38
CA ASP A 99 1.45 7.48 -1.33
C ASP A 99 2.11 8.79 -1.76
N ASP A 100 2.78 9.50 -0.84
CA ASP A 100 3.55 10.70 -1.16
C ASP A 100 4.74 10.35 -2.08
N VAL A 101 5.48 9.30 -1.77
CA VAL A 101 6.59 8.82 -2.63
C VAL A 101 6.11 8.48 -4.04
N LEU A 102 4.99 7.74 -4.16
CA LEU A 102 4.39 7.39 -5.44
C LEU A 102 3.92 8.62 -6.22
N ASN A 103 3.32 9.61 -5.54
CA ASN A 103 2.90 10.88 -6.13
C ASN A 103 4.12 11.67 -6.65
N LEU A 104 5.20 11.77 -5.88
CA LEU A 104 6.43 12.45 -6.30
C LEU A 104 7.09 11.73 -7.49
N LEU A 105 7.15 10.40 -7.50
CA LEU A 105 7.61 9.63 -8.65
C LEU A 105 6.75 9.90 -9.90
N THR A 106 5.43 9.97 -9.74
CA THR A 106 4.54 10.31 -10.86
C THR A 106 4.80 11.72 -11.37
N ARG A 107 5.02 12.70 -10.49
CA ARG A 107 5.41 14.07 -10.88
C ARG A 107 6.72 14.12 -11.66
N CYS A 108 7.71 13.26 -11.32
CA CYS A 108 9.00 13.25 -12.00
C CYS A 108 8.94 12.57 -13.38
N PHE A 109 8.12 11.54 -13.56
CA PHE A 109 8.23 10.63 -14.70
C PHE A 109 6.97 10.50 -15.55
N CYS A 110 5.86 11.18 -15.19
CA CYS A 110 4.59 11.11 -15.91
C CYS A 110 4.13 12.50 -16.37
N ALA A 111 3.74 12.59 -17.64
CA ALA A 111 3.20 13.78 -18.29
C ALA A 111 2.35 13.35 -19.50
N PRO A 112 1.64 14.23 -20.21
CA PRO A 112 0.91 13.86 -21.43
C PRO A 112 1.77 13.14 -22.48
N ALA A 113 3.06 13.52 -22.61
CA ALA A 113 4.01 12.88 -23.53
C ALA A 113 4.81 11.72 -22.88
N ALA A 114 4.70 11.50 -21.58
CA ALA A 114 5.45 10.52 -20.80
C ALA A 114 4.49 9.58 -20.06
N ALA A 115 4.20 8.43 -20.67
CA ALA A 115 3.23 7.48 -20.13
C ALA A 115 3.72 6.82 -18.83
N ALA A 116 2.77 6.50 -17.93
CA ALA A 116 2.98 5.64 -16.79
C ALA A 116 2.26 4.30 -16.96
N GLY A 117 2.98 3.20 -16.67
CA GLY A 117 2.47 1.83 -16.72
C GLY A 117 2.10 1.29 -15.35
N PHE A 118 1.16 0.37 -15.30
CA PHE A 118 0.83 -0.44 -14.12
C PHE A 118 0.05 -1.69 -14.53
N ALA A 119 0.06 -2.71 -13.67
CA ALA A 119 -0.70 -3.93 -13.89
C ALA A 119 -2.01 -3.92 -13.08
N LEU A 120 -3.10 -4.49 -13.62
CA LEU A 120 -4.41 -4.58 -12.98
C LEU A 120 -4.85 -6.04 -12.81
N PRO A 121 -5.54 -6.39 -11.71
CA PRO A 121 -5.87 -5.52 -10.58
C PRO A 121 -4.66 -5.22 -9.70
N SER A 122 -4.56 -3.97 -9.25
CA SER A 122 -3.50 -3.51 -8.35
C SER A 122 -3.99 -2.37 -7.45
N TYR A 123 -3.07 -1.57 -6.92
CA TYR A 123 -3.41 -0.44 -6.07
C TYR A 123 -4.14 0.65 -6.88
N SER A 124 -5.40 0.89 -6.54
CA SER A 124 -6.29 1.79 -7.28
C SER A 124 -5.92 3.27 -7.22
N LEU A 125 -4.86 3.63 -6.50
CA LEU A 125 -4.30 4.99 -6.51
C LEU A 125 -3.48 5.27 -7.78
N TYR A 126 -2.86 4.27 -8.43
CA TYR A 126 -2.01 4.52 -9.59
C TYR A 126 -2.71 5.28 -10.72
N PRO A 127 -3.90 4.86 -11.21
CA PRO A 127 -4.59 5.62 -12.26
C PRO A 127 -4.96 7.03 -11.82
N VAL A 128 -5.25 7.25 -10.53
CA VAL A 128 -5.54 8.59 -9.99
C VAL A 128 -4.29 9.48 -10.05
N LEU A 129 -3.13 8.98 -9.64
CA LEU A 129 -1.87 9.73 -9.71
C LEU A 129 -1.49 10.09 -11.14
N VAL A 130 -1.67 9.15 -12.09
CA VAL A 130 -1.46 9.40 -13.52
C VAL A 130 -2.40 10.49 -14.03
N GLY A 131 -3.69 10.42 -13.67
CA GLY A 131 -4.69 11.41 -14.02
C GLY A 131 -4.39 12.82 -13.47
N ILE A 132 -3.82 12.93 -12.25
CA ILE A 132 -3.40 14.21 -11.67
C ILE A 132 -2.32 14.90 -12.53
N GLN A 133 -1.47 14.14 -13.23
CA GLN A 133 -0.42 14.67 -14.10
C GLN A 133 -0.88 14.85 -15.56
N ASP A 134 -2.16 14.70 -15.87
CA ASP A 134 -2.68 14.62 -17.25
C ASP A 134 -1.94 13.56 -18.09
N GLY A 135 -1.47 12.52 -17.41
CA GLY A 135 -0.61 11.50 -17.99
C GLY A 135 -1.37 10.43 -18.74
N ARG A 136 -0.70 9.75 -19.66
CA ARG A 136 -1.23 8.59 -20.38
C ARG A 136 -0.96 7.32 -19.58
N ALA A 137 -2.02 6.60 -19.19
CA ALA A 137 -1.94 5.31 -18.54
C ALA A 137 -1.73 4.16 -19.56
N LEU A 138 -0.81 3.24 -19.25
CA LEU A 138 -0.60 1.98 -19.95
C LEU A 138 -0.89 0.83 -18.99
N ALA A 139 -2.15 0.41 -18.92
CA ALA A 139 -2.56 -0.70 -18.06
C ALA A 139 -2.26 -2.05 -18.75
N LEU A 140 -1.67 -2.97 -18.01
CA LEU A 140 -1.57 -4.39 -18.35
C LEU A 140 -2.52 -5.17 -17.45
N GLU A 141 -3.19 -6.18 -18.01
CA GLU A 141 -4.10 -7.01 -17.22
C GLU A 141 -3.40 -8.28 -16.74
N PHE A 142 -3.56 -8.60 -15.45
CA PHE A 142 -3.30 -9.94 -14.95
C PHE A 142 -4.43 -10.88 -15.39
N ASP A 143 -4.12 -12.13 -15.56
CA ASP A 143 -5.13 -13.18 -15.56
C ASP A 143 -5.42 -13.68 -14.13
N ARG A 144 -6.33 -14.63 -14.01
CA ARG A 144 -6.70 -15.21 -12.71
C ARG A 144 -5.55 -15.97 -12.02
N SER A 145 -4.51 -16.37 -12.75
CA SER A 145 -3.33 -17.01 -12.16
C SER A 145 -2.41 -16.03 -11.45
N MET A 146 -2.57 -14.74 -11.70
CA MET A 146 -1.71 -13.66 -11.20
C MET A 146 -0.24 -13.84 -11.57
N GLN A 147 0.07 -14.49 -12.70
CA GLN A 147 1.44 -14.58 -13.21
C GLN A 147 1.92 -13.19 -13.67
N LEU A 148 3.17 -12.86 -13.28
CA LEU A 148 3.75 -11.58 -13.67
C LEU A 148 3.99 -11.55 -15.21
N PRO A 149 3.42 -10.56 -15.94
CA PRO A 149 3.59 -10.46 -17.39
C PRO A 149 4.96 -9.83 -17.74
N VAL A 150 6.04 -10.57 -17.45
CA VAL A 150 7.44 -10.10 -17.52
C VAL A 150 7.77 -9.50 -18.88
N ASP A 151 7.40 -10.18 -19.97
CA ASP A 151 7.73 -9.72 -21.33
C ASP A 151 6.95 -8.46 -21.72
N ALA A 152 5.68 -8.38 -21.33
CA ALA A 152 4.86 -7.21 -21.62
C ALA A 152 5.34 -5.96 -20.84
N ILE A 153 5.74 -6.13 -19.57
CA ILE A 153 6.32 -5.04 -18.79
C ILE A 153 7.66 -4.60 -19.37
N ALA A 154 8.53 -5.57 -19.73
CA ALA A 154 9.85 -5.29 -20.29
C ALA A 154 9.76 -4.57 -21.66
N ALA A 155 8.73 -4.84 -22.45
CA ALA A 155 8.46 -4.20 -23.73
C ALA A 155 7.64 -2.92 -23.63
N SER A 156 7.19 -2.52 -22.44
CA SER A 156 6.35 -1.34 -22.23
C SER A 156 7.08 -0.06 -22.64
N ALA A 157 6.38 0.83 -23.33
CA ALA A 157 6.85 2.17 -23.67
C ALA A 157 6.61 3.21 -22.55
N ALA A 158 6.21 2.78 -21.35
CA ALA A 158 6.05 3.67 -20.21
C ALA A 158 7.41 4.22 -19.75
N HIS A 159 7.44 5.49 -19.31
CA HIS A 159 8.64 6.09 -18.70
C HIS A 159 8.81 5.59 -17.26
N VAL A 160 7.71 5.32 -16.57
CA VAL A 160 7.67 4.71 -15.24
C VAL A 160 6.64 3.59 -15.24
N PHE A 161 6.95 2.46 -14.61
CA PHE A 161 6.03 1.35 -14.43
C PHE A 161 5.87 1.02 -12.94
N PHE A 162 4.65 1.11 -12.43
CA PHE A 162 4.33 0.79 -11.03
C PHE A 162 3.91 -0.68 -10.92
N LEU A 163 4.60 -1.43 -10.08
CA LEU A 163 4.32 -2.84 -9.79
C LEU A 163 4.26 -3.06 -8.29
N THR A 164 3.11 -3.46 -7.76
CA THR A 164 2.97 -3.81 -6.34
C THR A 164 3.38 -5.26 -6.10
N SER A 165 4.38 -5.48 -5.26
CA SER A 165 4.87 -6.82 -4.87
C SER A 165 5.20 -6.89 -3.37
N PRO A 166 4.48 -7.71 -2.57
CA PRO A 166 3.27 -8.48 -2.90
C PRO A 166 2.12 -7.64 -3.41
N ASN A 167 1.40 -8.16 -4.42
CA ASN A 167 0.29 -7.48 -5.06
C ASN A 167 -0.84 -7.16 -4.06
N ALA A 168 -1.47 -6.02 -4.20
CA ALA A 168 -2.74 -5.70 -3.56
C ALA A 168 -3.77 -5.48 -4.68
N PRO A 169 -4.92 -6.20 -4.69
CA PRO A 169 -5.56 -6.82 -3.52
C PRO A 169 -5.27 -8.31 -3.30
N THR A 170 -4.52 -9.00 -4.17
CA THR A 170 -4.44 -10.47 -4.15
C THR A 170 -3.51 -11.05 -3.09
N GLY A 171 -2.47 -10.33 -2.69
CA GLY A 171 -1.45 -10.81 -1.77
C GLY A 171 -0.33 -11.63 -2.45
N VAL A 172 -0.42 -11.89 -3.75
CA VAL A 172 0.56 -12.67 -4.50
C VAL A 172 1.89 -11.94 -4.57
N GLY A 173 2.97 -12.60 -4.16
CA GLY A 173 4.35 -12.10 -4.30
C GLY A 173 4.96 -12.53 -5.63
N PHE A 174 5.85 -11.71 -6.18
CA PHE A 174 6.59 -12.01 -7.39
C PHE A 174 8.04 -12.31 -7.06
N ARG A 175 8.66 -13.23 -7.84
CA ARG A 175 10.04 -13.65 -7.61
C ARG A 175 11.03 -12.56 -7.99
N THR A 176 12.07 -12.40 -7.21
CA THR A 176 13.16 -11.46 -7.48
C THR A 176 13.79 -11.68 -8.85
N ALA A 177 13.91 -12.95 -9.30
CA ALA A 177 14.42 -13.29 -10.63
C ALA A 177 13.55 -12.74 -11.79
N ASP A 178 12.23 -12.71 -11.62
CA ASP A 178 11.31 -12.17 -12.62
C ASP A 178 11.43 -10.63 -12.68
N LEU A 179 11.55 -9.98 -11.52
CA LEU A 179 11.83 -8.54 -11.45
C LEU A 179 13.17 -8.19 -12.11
N GLU A 180 14.20 -8.98 -11.86
CA GLU A 180 15.52 -8.79 -12.48
C GLU A 180 15.46 -8.98 -14.00
N SER A 181 14.68 -9.95 -14.49
CA SER A 181 14.46 -10.15 -15.94
C SER A 181 13.80 -8.94 -16.61
N ILE A 182 12.87 -8.25 -15.90
CA ILE A 182 12.29 -6.99 -16.37
C ILE A 182 13.38 -5.91 -16.40
N LEU A 183 14.10 -5.70 -15.30
CA LEU A 183 15.09 -4.62 -15.14
C LEU A 183 16.17 -4.63 -16.21
N ARG A 184 16.60 -5.82 -16.65
CA ARG A 184 17.61 -5.97 -17.71
C ARG A 184 17.14 -5.49 -19.09
N ARG A 185 15.84 -5.46 -19.34
CA ARG A 185 15.25 -5.19 -20.66
C ARG A 185 14.43 -3.92 -20.72
N TYR A 186 13.80 -3.55 -19.62
CA TYR A 186 12.95 -2.37 -19.54
C TYR A 186 13.78 -1.09 -19.58
N ARG A 187 13.35 -0.12 -20.38
CA ARG A 187 14.06 1.14 -20.61
C ARG A 187 13.60 2.29 -19.72
N GLY A 188 12.45 2.15 -19.06
CA GLY A 188 11.92 3.11 -18.10
C GLY A 188 12.33 2.79 -16.66
N LEU A 189 11.81 3.56 -15.72
CA LEU A 189 11.97 3.33 -14.29
C LEU A 189 10.94 2.29 -13.81
N LEU A 190 11.39 1.15 -13.29
CA LEU A 190 10.53 0.19 -12.60
C LEU A 190 10.39 0.61 -11.13
N VAL A 191 9.17 0.94 -10.74
CA VAL A 191 8.82 1.22 -9.33
C VAL A 191 8.18 -0.02 -8.74
N VAL A 192 8.86 -0.69 -7.82
CA VAL A 192 8.31 -1.84 -7.08
C VAL A 192 7.77 -1.32 -5.74
N ASP A 193 6.43 -1.28 -5.64
CA ASP A 193 5.76 -0.94 -4.39
C ASP A 193 5.76 -2.15 -3.46
N GLU A 194 6.66 -2.14 -2.51
CA GLU A 194 6.91 -3.18 -1.52
C GLU A 194 6.28 -2.87 -0.15
N THR A 195 5.12 -2.24 -0.15
CA THR A 195 4.35 -1.95 1.06
C THR A 195 4.17 -3.17 1.99
N TYR A 196 4.12 -4.37 1.42
CA TYR A 196 3.90 -5.62 2.17
C TYR A 196 5.14 -6.52 2.25
N ALA A 197 6.29 -6.11 1.76
CA ALA A 197 7.48 -6.94 1.63
C ALA A 197 7.99 -7.56 2.95
N ALA A 198 7.70 -6.97 4.10
CA ALA A 198 8.06 -7.56 5.40
C ALA A 198 7.35 -8.90 5.67
N PHE A 199 6.23 -9.18 4.99
CA PHE A 199 5.48 -10.43 5.09
C PHE A 199 5.81 -11.42 3.95
N ALA A 200 6.59 -10.97 2.96
CA ALA A 200 6.97 -11.75 1.78
C ALA A 200 8.16 -12.67 2.04
N GLU A 201 8.39 -13.58 1.10
CA GLU A 201 9.55 -14.47 1.07
C GLU A 201 10.73 -13.79 0.40
N GLU A 202 10.46 -13.03 -0.66
CA GLU A 202 11.46 -12.32 -1.46
C GLU A 202 11.12 -10.83 -1.57
N ASN A 203 12.12 -10.01 -1.88
CA ASN A 203 11.95 -8.58 -2.14
C ASN A 203 13.05 -8.02 -3.04
N ALA A 204 12.79 -6.85 -3.65
CA ALA A 204 13.68 -6.23 -4.62
C ALA A 204 14.74 -5.30 -4.01
N ALA A 205 14.75 -5.06 -2.69
CA ALA A 205 15.67 -4.08 -2.09
C ALA A 205 17.16 -4.38 -2.40
N GLY A 206 17.54 -5.67 -2.43
CA GLY A 206 18.90 -6.09 -2.78
C GLY A 206 19.30 -5.83 -4.24
N LEU A 207 18.34 -5.53 -5.12
CA LEU A 207 18.61 -5.19 -6.53
C LEU A 207 18.97 -3.71 -6.73
N VAL A 208 18.63 -2.83 -5.78
CA VAL A 208 18.80 -1.35 -5.90
C VAL A 208 20.27 -0.95 -6.12
N ALA A 209 21.21 -1.67 -5.52
CA ALA A 209 22.64 -1.40 -5.72
C ALA A 209 23.14 -1.78 -7.12
N ARG A 210 22.38 -2.59 -7.87
CA ARG A 210 22.78 -3.18 -9.16
C ARG A 210 22.03 -2.60 -10.36
N TYR A 211 20.89 -1.96 -10.14
CA TYR A 211 20.01 -1.46 -11.20
C TYR A 211 19.57 -0.02 -10.91
N ASP A 212 20.08 0.93 -11.67
CA ASP A 212 19.76 2.36 -11.51
C ASP A 212 18.33 2.68 -12.01
N ASN A 213 17.74 1.82 -12.84
CA ASN A 213 16.36 1.91 -13.29
C ASN A 213 15.34 1.21 -12.36
N LEU A 214 15.71 0.98 -11.09
CA LEU A 214 14.84 0.45 -10.05
C LEU A 214 14.60 1.48 -8.95
N CYS A 215 13.34 1.65 -8.57
CA CYS A 215 12.94 2.31 -7.35
C CYS A 215 12.06 1.38 -6.51
N VAL A 216 12.47 1.07 -5.29
CA VAL A 216 11.68 0.26 -4.34
C VAL A 216 11.02 1.18 -3.34
N VAL A 217 9.69 1.15 -3.26
CA VAL A 217 8.90 1.95 -2.30
C VAL A 217 8.56 1.10 -1.08
N ARG A 218 8.81 1.62 0.10
CA ARG A 218 8.55 0.99 1.40
C ARG A 218 7.70 1.88 2.30
N THR A 219 7.04 1.29 3.27
CA THR A 219 6.27 2.02 4.28
C THR A 219 6.43 1.40 5.67
N LEU A 220 6.36 2.24 6.70
CA LEU A 220 6.29 1.78 8.08
C LEU A 220 4.82 1.60 8.55
N SER A 221 3.84 1.83 7.66
CA SER A 221 2.41 1.75 7.99
C SER A 221 1.93 0.35 8.34
N LYS A 222 2.53 -0.71 7.77
CA LYS A 222 2.03 -2.08 7.87
C LYS A 222 2.82 -2.89 8.89
N SER A 223 4.04 -3.27 8.58
CA SER A 223 4.89 -4.10 9.45
C SER A 223 5.35 -3.39 10.73
N HIS A 224 5.45 -2.06 10.71
CA HIS A 224 5.90 -1.27 11.86
C HIS A 224 4.75 -0.57 12.61
N CYS A 225 3.49 -0.90 12.30
CA CYS A 225 2.29 -0.41 13.01
C CYS A 225 2.16 1.13 13.05
N LEU A 226 2.70 1.84 12.05
CA LEU A 226 2.78 3.30 12.02
C LEU A 226 1.88 3.93 10.94
N ALA A 227 0.74 3.31 10.62
CA ALA A 227 -0.18 3.84 9.60
C ALA A 227 -0.61 5.29 9.86
N GLY A 228 -0.87 5.66 11.13
CA GLY A 228 -1.23 7.02 11.54
C GLY A 228 -0.07 8.03 11.49
N MET A 229 1.19 7.56 11.45
CA MET A 229 2.36 8.44 11.39
C MET A 229 2.71 8.89 9.97
N ARG A 230 2.10 8.30 8.94
CA ARG A 230 2.33 8.63 7.54
C ARG A 230 3.81 8.65 7.18
N LEU A 231 4.48 7.50 7.25
CA LEU A 231 5.90 7.39 6.97
C LEU A 231 6.19 6.31 5.94
N GLY A 232 6.86 6.71 4.86
CA GLY A 232 7.35 5.83 3.80
C GLY A 232 8.70 6.30 3.29
N TYR A 233 9.35 5.46 2.50
CA TYR A 233 10.62 5.81 1.87
C TYR A 233 10.80 5.07 0.55
N ALA A 234 11.65 5.61 -0.31
CA ALA A 234 12.12 4.97 -1.52
C ALA A 234 13.60 4.58 -1.38
N LEU A 235 13.95 3.47 -2.02
CA LEU A 235 15.32 3.02 -2.26
C LEU A 235 15.55 3.08 -3.77
N ALA A 236 16.53 3.88 -4.23
CA ALA A 236 16.75 4.08 -5.66
C ALA A 236 18.21 4.52 -5.94
N SER A 237 18.54 4.77 -7.20
CA SER A 237 19.80 5.43 -7.54
C SER A 237 19.86 6.86 -6.97
N PRO A 238 21.04 7.41 -6.69
CA PRO A 238 21.20 8.79 -6.20
C PRO A 238 20.57 9.82 -7.15
N GLU A 239 20.55 9.54 -8.45
CA GLU A 239 19.91 10.38 -9.46
C GLU A 239 18.40 10.46 -9.25
N VAL A 240 17.72 9.31 -9.10
CA VAL A 240 16.28 9.28 -8.81
C VAL A 240 15.96 9.95 -7.47
N VAL A 241 16.77 9.71 -6.43
CA VAL A 241 16.62 10.37 -5.12
C VAL A 241 16.75 11.88 -5.25
N GLY A 242 17.72 12.37 -6.05
CA GLY A 242 17.92 13.79 -6.33
C GLY A 242 16.71 14.45 -7.00
N LEU A 243 16.04 13.74 -7.94
CA LEU A 243 14.80 14.22 -8.57
C LEU A 243 13.64 14.31 -7.56
N LEU A 244 13.49 13.30 -6.70
CA LEU A 244 12.48 13.34 -5.64
C LEU A 244 12.72 14.48 -4.65
N ASP A 245 13.97 14.73 -4.27
CA ASP A 245 14.35 15.86 -3.40
C ASP A 245 14.06 17.23 -4.05
N ALA A 246 14.13 17.32 -5.38
CA ALA A 246 13.84 18.55 -6.11
C ALA A 246 12.34 18.91 -6.15
N VAL A 247 11.45 17.90 -6.14
CA VAL A 247 9.99 18.11 -6.31
C VAL A 247 9.17 17.97 -5.01
N LYS A 248 9.80 17.51 -3.91
CA LYS A 248 9.10 17.38 -2.61
C LYS A 248 8.84 18.73 -1.95
N ASP A 249 7.89 18.77 -1.04
CA ASP A 249 7.70 19.90 -0.14
C ASP A 249 8.92 20.05 0.80
N SER A 250 9.29 21.30 1.13
CA SER A 250 10.51 21.61 1.90
C SER A 250 10.64 20.82 3.20
N TYR A 251 9.52 20.61 3.91
CA TYR A 251 9.46 19.89 5.20
C TYR A 251 8.40 18.77 5.14
N ASN A 252 8.50 17.91 4.13
CA ASN A 252 7.49 16.91 3.80
C ASN A 252 7.22 15.88 4.91
N VAL A 253 8.16 15.65 5.83
CA VAL A 253 8.02 14.69 6.93
C VAL A 253 8.11 15.38 8.27
N SER A 254 7.07 15.25 9.09
CA SER A 254 6.98 15.91 10.39
C SER A 254 8.04 15.43 11.39
N ARG A 255 8.37 16.26 12.39
CA ARG A 255 9.28 15.91 13.51
C ARG A 255 8.85 14.62 14.21
N LEU A 256 7.57 14.46 14.45
CA LEU A 256 7.03 13.29 15.15
C LEU A 256 7.15 12.03 14.31
N ALA A 257 6.88 12.13 12.99
CA ALA A 257 7.06 11.00 12.08
C ALA A 257 8.53 10.58 11.99
N GLN A 258 9.47 11.54 11.90
CA GLN A 258 10.90 11.23 11.90
C GLN A 258 11.33 10.53 13.20
N ALA A 259 10.90 11.01 14.36
CA ALA A 259 11.21 10.39 15.65
C ALA A 259 10.62 8.97 15.78
N ALA A 260 9.35 8.80 15.40
CA ALA A 260 8.69 7.50 15.41
C ALA A 260 9.39 6.49 14.48
N GLY A 261 9.75 6.93 13.27
CA GLY A 261 10.44 6.07 12.30
C GLY A 261 11.81 5.62 12.78
N LEU A 262 12.62 6.53 13.36
CA LEU A 262 13.91 6.20 13.94
C LEU A 262 13.79 5.17 15.04
N ALA A 263 12.84 5.37 15.98
CA ALA A 263 12.61 4.44 17.09
C ALA A 263 12.12 3.07 16.60
N ALA A 264 11.29 3.05 15.56
CA ALA A 264 10.80 1.82 14.97
C ALA A 264 11.93 1.03 14.28
N LEU A 265 12.74 1.67 13.45
CA LEU A 265 13.86 1.00 12.77
C LEU A 265 14.96 0.53 13.73
N ALA A 266 15.05 1.12 14.93
CA ALA A 266 15.97 0.72 15.97
C ALA A 266 15.51 -0.49 16.81
N ASP A 267 14.34 -1.08 16.53
CA ASP A 267 13.78 -2.22 17.27
C ASP A 267 13.35 -3.37 16.34
N PRO A 268 14.27 -3.90 15.53
CA PRO A 268 13.96 -4.89 14.48
C PRO A 268 13.37 -6.19 15.06
N ASP A 269 13.82 -6.62 16.25
CA ASP A 269 13.38 -7.88 16.86
C ASP A 269 11.90 -7.85 17.26
N TYR A 270 11.43 -6.71 17.79
CA TYR A 270 10.03 -6.50 18.10
C TYR A 270 9.15 -6.69 16.87
N TYR A 271 9.50 -6.01 15.77
CA TYR A 271 8.71 -6.07 14.54
C TYR A 271 8.83 -7.41 13.83
N ALA A 272 10.00 -8.05 13.86
CA ALA A 272 10.16 -9.42 13.35
C ALA A 272 9.25 -10.41 14.10
N ALA A 273 9.10 -10.27 15.42
CA ALA A 273 8.17 -11.10 16.20
C ALA A 273 6.71 -10.85 15.81
N LEU A 274 6.30 -9.58 15.63
CA LEU A 274 4.94 -9.25 15.16
C LEU A 274 4.66 -9.78 13.75
N VAL A 275 5.60 -9.62 12.82
CA VAL A 275 5.48 -10.15 11.46
C VAL A 275 5.28 -11.65 11.47
N ARG A 276 6.07 -12.40 12.26
CA ARG A 276 5.89 -13.86 12.42
C ARG A 276 4.49 -14.20 12.95
N ARG A 277 4.00 -13.48 13.96
CA ARG A 277 2.65 -13.69 14.50
C ARG A 277 1.57 -13.45 13.46
N VAL A 278 1.62 -12.34 12.74
CA VAL A 278 0.67 -12.03 11.65
C VAL A 278 0.71 -13.10 10.56
N LYS A 279 1.89 -13.55 10.13
CA LYS A 279 2.05 -14.63 9.14
C LYS A 279 1.40 -15.92 9.64
N ALA A 280 1.66 -16.32 10.88
CA ALA A 280 1.07 -17.55 11.45
C ALA A 280 -0.47 -17.47 11.50
N THR A 281 -1.04 -16.33 11.90
CA THR A 281 -2.49 -16.12 11.93
C THR A 281 -3.08 -16.12 10.52
N ARG A 282 -2.42 -15.47 9.54
CA ARG A 282 -2.78 -15.50 8.12
C ARG A 282 -2.84 -16.94 7.59
N ASP A 283 -1.80 -17.70 7.84
CA ASP A 283 -1.65 -19.05 7.27
C ASP A 283 -2.70 -20.01 7.86
N ARG A 284 -3.03 -19.89 9.17
CA ARG A 284 -4.16 -20.61 9.77
C ARG A 284 -5.50 -20.25 9.12
N ALA A 285 -5.76 -18.94 8.92
CA ALA A 285 -6.99 -18.48 8.27
C ALA A 285 -7.07 -18.97 6.80
N HIS A 286 -5.96 -18.89 6.06
CA HIS A 286 -5.89 -19.43 4.69
C HIS A 286 -6.26 -20.91 4.65
N GLN A 287 -5.69 -21.72 5.53
CA GLN A 287 -6.00 -23.15 5.61
C GLN A 287 -7.47 -23.41 5.99
N ALA A 288 -7.99 -22.67 6.99
CA ALA A 288 -9.39 -22.80 7.40
C ALA A 288 -10.37 -22.46 6.27
N TRP A 289 -10.07 -21.43 5.46
CA TRP A 289 -10.96 -21.03 4.36
C TRP A 289 -10.83 -21.94 3.14
N THR A 290 -9.63 -22.37 2.79
CA THR A 290 -9.42 -23.27 1.64
C THR A 290 -9.88 -24.70 1.92
N ALA A 291 -9.36 -25.32 2.99
CA ALA A 291 -9.68 -26.72 3.31
C ALA A 291 -11.00 -26.86 4.09
N GLY A 292 -11.31 -25.91 5.02
CA GLY A 292 -12.52 -26.00 5.87
C GLY A 292 -13.78 -25.51 5.17
N LEU A 293 -13.75 -24.36 4.50
CA LEU A 293 -14.90 -23.77 3.82
C LEU A 293 -14.98 -24.09 2.33
N GLY A 294 -13.92 -24.65 1.74
CA GLY A 294 -13.84 -24.95 0.31
C GLY A 294 -13.79 -23.71 -0.58
N TRP A 295 -13.34 -22.57 -0.05
CA TRP A 295 -13.23 -21.31 -0.79
C TRP A 295 -11.92 -21.22 -1.56
N PHE A 296 -11.92 -20.56 -2.70
CA PHE A 296 -10.66 -20.21 -3.35
C PHE A 296 -10.06 -18.98 -2.66
N THR A 297 -8.83 -19.11 -2.18
CA THR A 297 -8.07 -18.04 -1.56
C THR A 297 -6.67 -18.00 -2.16
N TYR A 298 -6.25 -16.84 -2.67
CA TYR A 298 -4.89 -16.72 -3.19
C TYR A 298 -3.85 -16.98 -2.10
N PRO A 299 -2.73 -17.66 -2.41
CA PRO A 299 -1.58 -17.72 -1.50
C PRO A 299 -1.10 -16.28 -1.24
N SER A 300 -1.08 -15.87 0.01
CA SER A 300 -0.75 -14.49 0.35
C SER A 300 0.64 -14.37 0.96
N GLN A 301 1.38 -13.38 0.48
CA GLN A 301 2.65 -12.90 1.06
C GLN A 301 2.50 -11.50 1.66
N SER A 302 1.30 -11.17 2.17
CA SER A 302 0.95 -9.89 2.77
C SER A 302 0.34 -10.06 4.17
N ASN A 303 -0.19 -8.99 4.75
CA ASN A 303 -0.96 -9.02 6.01
C ASN A 303 -2.48 -9.08 5.79
N PHE A 304 -2.92 -9.66 4.68
CA PHE A 304 -4.32 -9.86 4.34
C PHE A 304 -4.48 -11.12 3.48
N LEU A 305 -5.71 -11.59 3.35
CA LEU A 305 -6.11 -12.66 2.44
C LEU A 305 -7.11 -12.12 1.42
N PHE A 306 -7.06 -12.66 0.19
CA PHE A 306 -7.99 -12.34 -0.88
C PHE A 306 -8.72 -13.61 -1.28
N THR A 307 -10.01 -13.71 -0.93
CA THR A 307 -10.79 -14.94 -0.98
C THR A 307 -12.07 -14.79 -1.79
N GLU A 308 -12.40 -15.80 -2.57
CA GLU A 308 -13.67 -15.93 -3.27
C GLU A 308 -14.59 -16.84 -2.44
N PRO A 309 -15.58 -16.26 -1.74
CA PRO A 309 -16.50 -17.05 -0.93
C PRO A 309 -17.40 -17.93 -1.78
N ARG A 310 -17.84 -19.05 -1.17
CA ARG A 310 -18.78 -19.99 -1.76
C ARG A 310 -20.00 -20.13 -0.84
N ASP A 311 -21.20 -20.06 -1.41
CA ASP A 311 -22.44 -20.31 -0.68
C ASP A 311 -22.68 -21.81 -0.44
N ARG A 312 -23.77 -22.15 0.25
CA ARG A 312 -24.13 -23.56 0.52
C ARG A 312 -24.48 -24.37 -0.71
N ALA A 313 -24.99 -23.73 -1.75
CA ALA A 313 -25.30 -24.38 -3.00
C ALA A 313 -24.05 -24.61 -3.87
N GLY A 314 -22.90 -24.11 -3.41
CA GLY A 314 -21.63 -24.22 -4.13
C GLY A 314 -21.40 -23.07 -5.12
N HIS A 315 -22.24 -22.04 -5.18
CA HIS A 315 -22.08 -20.92 -6.07
C HIS A 315 -20.97 -19.97 -5.58
N THR A 316 -20.33 -19.31 -6.53
CA THR A 316 -19.39 -18.23 -6.33
C THR A 316 -19.80 -17.02 -7.18
N GLY A 317 -19.11 -15.92 -7.09
CA GLY A 317 -19.32 -14.77 -7.96
C GLY A 317 -19.65 -13.48 -7.22
N PRO A 318 -19.87 -12.37 -7.95
CA PRO A 318 -20.04 -11.04 -7.36
C PRO A 318 -21.19 -10.91 -6.38
N ALA A 319 -22.33 -11.59 -6.64
CA ALA A 319 -23.49 -11.57 -5.76
C ALA A 319 -23.21 -12.28 -4.42
N VAL A 320 -22.50 -13.42 -4.47
CA VAL A 320 -22.09 -14.20 -3.28
C VAL A 320 -21.11 -13.38 -2.43
N ALA A 321 -20.09 -12.78 -3.05
CA ALA A 321 -19.13 -11.92 -2.36
C ALA A 321 -19.82 -10.70 -1.73
N ARG A 322 -20.73 -10.08 -2.45
CA ARG A 322 -21.54 -8.96 -1.93
C ARG A 322 -22.42 -9.38 -0.77
N GLY A 323 -23.09 -10.53 -0.86
CA GLY A 323 -23.92 -11.07 0.23
C GLY A 323 -23.12 -11.32 1.51
N LEU A 324 -21.93 -11.92 1.40
CA LEU A 324 -21.04 -12.10 2.56
C LEU A 324 -20.56 -10.76 3.12
N TYR A 325 -20.18 -9.81 2.25
CA TYR A 325 -19.79 -8.46 2.69
C TYR A 325 -20.89 -7.79 3.52
N ASP A 326 -22.13 -7.79 3.03
CA ASP A 326 -23.28 -7.17 3.71
C ASP A 326 -23.64 -7.91 5.02
N PHE A 327 -23.50 -9.24 5.03
CA PHE A 327 -23.70 -10.05 6.24
C PHE A 327 -22.69 -9.70 7.34
N LEU A 328 -21.41 -9.56 7.01
CA LEU A 328 -20.35 -9.19 7.95
C LEU A 328 -20.49 -7.73 8.41
N LEU A 329 -20.84 -6.83 7.50
CA LEU A 329 -21.07 -5.42 7.80
C LEU A 329 -22.20 -5.25 8.83
N GLY A 330 -23.32 -6.00 8.69
CA GLY A 330 -24.42 -6.02 9.64
C GLY A 330 -24.04 -6.53 11.04
N ARG A 331 -22.87 -7.18 11.17
CA ARG A 331 -22.29 -7.70 12.42
C ARG A 331 -21.12 -6.88 12.95
N LYS A 332 -20.93 -5.68 12.40
CA LYS A 332 -19.79 -4.80 12.72
C LYS A 332 -18.42 -5.43 12.43
N ILE A 333 -18.34 -6.31 11.44
CA ILE A 333 -17.09 -6.85 10.92
C ILE A 333 -16.84 -6.21 9.55
N LEU A 334 -15.81 -5.39 9.46
CA LEU A 334 -15.54 -4.59 8.28
C LEU A 334 -14.40 -5.18 7.45
N VAL A 335 -14.75 -5.72 6.29
CA VAL A 335 -13.81 -6.24 5.28
C VAL A 335 -13.83 -5.35 4.02
N ARG A 336 -13.07 -5.66 2.99
CA ARG A 336 -13.04 -4.88 1.75
C ARG A 336 -13.56 -5.68 0.56
N HIS A 337 -14.53 -5.11 -0.16
CA HIS A 337 -15.03 -5.58 -1.44
C HIS A 337 -14.64 -4.61 -2.56
N PHE A 338 -14.27 -5.14 -3.74
CA PHE A 338 -13.86 -4.38 -4.93
C PHE A 338 -14.77 -4.77 -6.10
N GLY A 339 -15.92 -4.10 -6.21
CA GLY A 339 -16.97 -4.47 -7.16
C GLY A 339 -16.73 -4.06 -8.62
N SER A 340 -15.73 -3.21 -8.90
CA SER A 340 -15.59 -2.56 -10.21
C SER A 340 -14.74 -3.31 -11.24
N HIS A 341 -13.93 -4.30 -10.83
CA HIS A 341 -13.04 -5.02 -11.72
C HIS A 341 -13.41 -6.51 -11.80
N ALA A 342 -13.41 -7.10 -12.99
CA ALA A 342 -13.85 -8.48 -13.22
C ALA A 342 -13.12 -9.52 -12.35
N LEU A 343 -11.80 -9.37 -12.18
CA LEU A 343 -10.98 -10.28 -11.36
C LEU A 343 -11.10 -10.03 -9.84
N THR A 344 -11.83 -9.02 -9.40
CA THR A 344 -11.95 -8.69 -7.97
C THR A 344 -13.37 -8.70 -7.45
N SER A 345 -14.36 -8.58 -8.32
CA SER A 345 -15.78 -8.43 -7.93
C SER A 345 -16.35 -9.64 -7.18
N SER A 346 -15.81 -10.83 -7.43
CA SER A 346 -16.19 -12.09 -6.76
C SER A 346 -15.42 -12.35 -5.46
N PHE A 347 -14.57 -11.41 -5.01
CA PHE A 347 -13.65 -11.61 -3.90
C PHE A 347 -13.86 -10.61 -2.77
N LEU A 348 -13.44 -11.02 -1.58
CA LEU A 348 -13.25 -10.13 -0.43
C LEU A 348 -11.76 -10.08 -0.05
N ARG A 349 -11.24 -8.90 0.26
CA ARG A 349 -9.95 -8.76 0.92
C ARG A 349 -10.17 -8.57 2.41
N ILE A 350 -9.55 -9.42 3.20
CA ILE A 350 -9.69 -9.47 4.64
C ILE A 350 -8.31 -9.30 5.27
N SER A 351 -8.10 -8.20 5.99
CA SER A 351 -6.87 -7.95 6.75
C SER A 351 -6.73 -8.98 7.87
N VAL A 352 -5.49 -9.33 8.21
CA VAL A 352 -5.23 -10.20 9.35
C VAL A 352 -5.37 -9.37 10.63
N GLY A 353 -6.33 -9.73 11.47
CA GLY A 353 -6.58 -9.18 12.79
C GLY A 353 -5.77 -9.86 13.89
N THR A 354 -6.10 -9.57 15.15
CA THR A 354 -5.63 -10.36 16.30
C THR A 354 -6.17 -11.79 16.23
N ASP A 355 -5.61 -12.70 17.01
CA ASP A 355 -6.11 -14.09 17.05
C ASP A 355 -7.58 -14.14 17.50
N GLU A 356 -7.97 -13.25 18.43
CA GLU A 356 -9.34 -13.11 18.93
C GLU A 356 -10.29 -12.57 17.84
N GLU A 357 -9.89 -11.52 17.13
CA GLU A 357 -10.66 -10.95 16.01
C GLU A 357 -10.87 -11.98 14.89
N MET A 358 -9.83 -12.75 14.56
CA MET A 358 -9.90 -13.78 13.53
C MET A 358 -10.74 -14.99 13.96
N THR A 359 -10.79 -15.31 15.27
CA THR A 359 -11.70 -16.34 15.80
C THR A 359 -13.16 -15.91 15.64
N VAL A 360 -13.50 -14.68 16.04
CA VAL A 360 -14.86 -14.13 15.87
C VAL A 360 -15.25 -14.08 14.40
N LEU A 361 -14.34 -13.65 13.53
CA LEU A 361 -14.58 -13.68 12.08
C LEU A 361 -14.88 -15.11 11.61
N GLN A 362 -14.06 -16.10 11.98
CA GLN A 362 -14.24 -17.49 11.56
C GLN A 362 -15.61 -18.06 11.97
N GLU A 363 -16.06 -17.80 13.20
CA GLU A 363 -17.40 -18.19 13.67
C GLU A 363 -18.52 -17.62 12.77
N HIS A 364 -18.38 -16.37 12.35
CA HIS A 364 -19.36 -15.74 11.45
C HIS A 364 -19.28 -16.29 10.02
N LEU A 365 -18.10 -16.60 9.51
CA LEU A 365 -17.94 -17.22 8.20
C LEU A 365 -18.59 -18.62 8.16
N GLU A 366 -18.45 -19.42 9.21
CA GLU A 366 -19.09 -20.74 9.35
C GLU A 366 -20.60 -20.65 9.53
N ALA A 367 -21.07 -19.57 10.16
CA ALA A 367 -22.51 -19.33 10.33
C ALA A 367 -23.21 -18.76 9.08
N TRP A 368 -22.48 -18.06 8.19
CA TRP A 368 -23.04 -17.37 7.03
C TRP A 368 -23.83 -18.27 6.09
N PRO A 369 -23.40 -19.48 5.74
CA PRO A 369 -24.20 -20.36 4.89
C PRO A 369 -25.58 -20.73 5.46
N LYS A 370 -25.84 -20.50 6.75
CA LYS A 370 -27.15 -20.75 7.38
C LYS A 370 -28.15 -19.62 7.13
N HIS A 371 -27.73 -18.51 6.54
CA HIS A 371 -28.50 -17.30 6.33
C HIS A 371 -28.50 -16.82 4.86
N ALA A 372 -27.79 -17.50 3.96
CA ALA A 372 -27.70 -17.18 2.53
C ALA A 372 -28.76 -17.90 1.70
#